data_b7fbd6094b5b22a395d14effe0ca25d2
#
_entry.id   b7fbd6094b5b22a395d14effe0ca25d2
#
_cell.length_a   1.000
_cell.length_b   1.000
_cell.length_c   1.000
_cell.angle_alpha   90.00
_cell.angle_beta   90.00
_cell.angle_gamma   90.00
#
_symmetry.space_group_name_H-M   'P 1'
#
loop_
_entity.id
_entity.type
_entity.pdbx_description
1 polymer ?
#
loop_
_entity_poly.entity_id
_entity_poly.type
_entity_poly.pdbx_seq_one_letter_code
_entity_poly.pdbx_strand_id
1 'polypeptide(L)'
;PIVYNTSGYEDPEVLRLLRGFVDVYLPDMRYAREESAIRYSQAPRYPEVCREAIREMFLQVGNVVLDEEGVARRGLIVRILIIPSLEEEAKENLRFLATEISRDVFVTLLRQYRPLYRAQDFPEIARSVSDRTYQEVLEYGRSLGLRNFILQ
;
A
#
# COMPACT_ATOMS: atom_id res chain seq x y z
N PRO A 1 3.40 -2.25 -20.76
CA PRO A 1 2.52 -2.90 -19.81
C PRO A 1 1.35 -2.00 -19.41
N ILE A 2 0.23 -2.61 -19.07
CA ILE A 2 -0.92 -1.90 -18.53
C ILE A 2 -0.78 -1.86 -17.02
N VAL A 3 -0.71 -0.64 -16.47
CA VAL A 3 -0.58 -0.39 -15.03
C VAL A 3 -1.92 0.09 -14.49
N TYR A 4 -2.42 -0.58 -13.46
CA TYR A 4 -3.68 -0.22 -12.81
C TYR A 4 -3.38 0.36 -11.42
N ASN A 5 -3.51 1.68 -11.32
CA ASN A 5 -3.29 2.44 -10.08
C ASN A 5 -4.62 2.61 -9.36
N THR A 6 -4.67 2.30 -8.07
CA THR A 6 -5.93 2.30 -7.31
C THR A 6 -5.69 2.64 -5.85
N SER A 7 -6.74 3.14 -5.19
CA SER A 7 -6.71 3.40 -3.74
C SER A 7 -6.74 2.11 -2.89
N GLY A 8 -6.88 0.96 -3.53
CA GLY A 8 -7.03 -0.33 -2.84
C GLY A 8 -8.46 -0.64 -2.40
N TYR A 9 -9.36 0.33 -2.49
CA TYR A 9 -10.76 0.14 -2.10
C TYR A 9 -11.57 -0.39 -3.29
N GLU A 10 -11.28 -1.65 -3.66
CA GLU A 10 -11.80 -2.27 -4.87
C GLU A 10 -12.56 -3.56 -4.54
N ASP A 11 -13.62 -3.81 -5.29
CA ASP A 11 -14.35 -5.08 -5.21
C ASP A 11 -13.53 -6.18 -5.90
N PRO A 12 -13.19 -7.28 -5.21
CA PRO A 12 -12.46 -8.38 -5.82
C PRO A 12 -13.15 -8.98 -7.05
N GLU A 13 -14.46 -8.96 -7.11
CA GLU A 13 -15.19 -9.46 -8.28
C GLU A 13 -14.95 -8.61 -9.52
N VAL A 14 -14.86 -7.28 -9.33
CA VAL A 14 -14.52 -6.37 -10.43
C VAL A 14 -13.07 -6.63 -10.87
N LEU A 15 -12.16 -6.85 -9.94
CA LEU A 15 -10.77 -7.17 -10.26
C LEU A 15 -10.64 -8.47 -11.06
N ARG A 16 -11.47 -9.46 -10.76
CA ARG A 16 -11.47 -10.72 -11.54
C ARG A 16 -11.81 -10.51 -13.02
N LEU A 17 -12.64 -9.52 -13.32
CA LEU A 17 -12.94 -9.16 -14.71
C LEU A 17 -11.73 -8.57 -15.44
N LEU A 18 -10.75 -8.04 -14.69
CA LEU A 18 -9.54 -7.45 -15.25
C LEU A 18 -8.40 -8.46 -15.44
N ARG A 19 -8.60 -9.70 -15.01
CA ARG A 19 -7.60 -10.76 -15.13
C ARG A 19 -7.15 -10.92 -16.58
N GLY A 20 -5.84 -10.89 -16.79
CA GLY A 20 -5.25 -11.04 -18.12
C GLY A 20 -5.10 -9.72 -18.88
N PHE A 21 -5.74 -8.64 -18.41
CA PHE A 21 -5.61 -7.31 -19.04
C PHE A 21 -4.62 -6.41 -18.33
N VAL A 22 -4.50 -6.53 -17.01
CA VAL A 22 -3.59 -5.71 -16.20
C VAL A 22 -2.28 -6.44 -16.01
N ASP A 23 -1.18 -5.77 -16.30
CA ASP A 23 0.18 -6.32 -16.11
C ASP A 23 0.73 -5.98 -14.73
N VAL A 24 0.55 -4.74 -14.30
CA VAL A 24 1.06 -4.26 -13.02
C VAL A 24 -0.07 -3.64 -12.22
N TYR A 25 -0.30 -4.14 -11.02
CA TYR A 25 -1.20 -3.51 -10.06
C TYR A 25 -0.39 -2.62 -9.12
N LEU A 26 -0.89 -1.42 -8.89
CA LEU A 26 -0.25 -0.40 -8.04
C LEU A 26 -1.25 0.15 -7.02
N PRO A 27 -1.68 -0.67 -6.04
CA PRO A 27 -2.64 -0.25 -5.03
C PRO A 27 -1.98 0.52 -3.89
N ASP A 28 -2.75 1.44 -3.30
CA ASP A 28 -2.39 2.10 -2.05
C ASP A 28 -2.95 1.32 -0.86
N MET A 29 -2.18 1.24 0.21
CA MET A 29 -2.66 0.86 1.54
C MET A 29 -2.49 2.07 2.46
N ARG A 30 -3.60 2.68 2.86
CA ARG A 30 -3.60 3.90 3.66
C ARG A 30 -3.87 3.62 5.14
N TYR A 31 -4.84 2.79 5.40
CA TYR A 31 -5.31 2.49 6.75
C TYR A 31 -5.26 0.99 7.02
N ALA A 32 -4.99 0.62 8.26
CA ALA A 32 -5.08 -0.75 8.72
C ALA A 32 -6.26 -0.98 9.67
N ARG A 33 -6.91 0.11 10.10
CA ARG A 33 -8.04 0.08 11.04
C ARG A 33 -9.24 0.79 10.45
N GLU A 34 -10.42 0.20 10.64
CA GLU A 34 -11.66 0.75 10.13
C GLU A 34 -11.97 2.13 10.70
N GLU A 35 -11.67 2.33 11.99
CA GLU A 35 -11.90 3.61 12.66
C GLU A 35 -11.20 4.76 11.95
N SER A 36 -9.95 4.58 11.58
CA SER A 36 -9.18 5.59 10.86
C SER A 36 -9.71 5.80 9.45
N ALA A 37 -10.06 4.74 8.76
CA ALA A 37 -10.60 4.82 7.41
C ALA A 37 -11.93 5.58 7.38
N ILE A 38 -12.80 5.34 8.34
CA ILE A 38 -14.07 6.05 8.45
C ILE A 38 -13.82 7.51 8.81
N ARG A 39 -12.96 7.77 9.82
CA ARG A 39 -12.69 9.13 10.30
C ARG A 39 -12.11 10.02 9.22
N TYR A 40 -11.10 9.55 8.49
CA TYR A 40 -10.33 10.39 7.57
C TYR A 40 -10.77 10.29 6.11
N SER A 41 -11.43 9.23 5.72
CA SER A 41 -11.81 9.01 4.31
C SER A 41 -13.25 8.53 4.11
N GLN A 42 -14.01 8.38 5.19
CA GLN A 42 -15.39 7.88 5.12
C GLN A 42 -15.50 6.56 4.34
N ALA A 43 -14.54 5.66 4.56
CA ALA A 43 -14.43 4.40 3.86
C ALA A 43 -14.66 3.21 4.80
N PRO A 44 -15.93 2.79 5.02
CA PRO A 44 -16.22 1.66 5.89
C PRO A 44 -15.62 0.37 5.31
N ARG A 45 -15.18 -0.52 6.20
CA ARG A 45 -14.57 -1.80 5.84
C ARG A 45 -13.31 -1.68 4.96
N TYR A 46 -12.69 -0.51 4.90
CA TYR A 46 -11.51 -0.29 4.06
C TYR A 46 -10.40 -1.34 4.28
N PRO A 47 -9.98 -1.65 5.53
CA PRO A 47 -8.91 -2.62 5.71
C PRO A 47 -9.24 -4.00 5.14
N GLU A 48 -10.45 -4.50 5.37
CA GLU A 48 -10.87 -5.79 4.84
C GLU A 48 -10.93 -5.79 3.31
N VAL A 49 -11.58 -4.77 2.75
CA VAL A 49 -11.75 -4.64 1.30
C VAL A 49 -10.41 -4.49 0.62
N CYS A 50 -9.53 -3.65 1.17
CA CYS A 50 -8.19 -3.43 0.63
C CYS A 50 -7.36 -4.72 0.65
N ARG A 51 -7.37 -5.45 1.76
CA ARG A 51 -6.62 -6.71 1.88
C ARG A 51 -7.12 -7.77 0.91
N GLU A 52 -8.43 -7.92 0.77
CA GLU A 52 -9.01 -8.86 -0.20
C GLU A 52 -8.64 -8.47 -1.63
N ALA A 53 -8.71 -7.16 -1.94
CA ALA A 53 -8.32 -6.66 -3.26
C ALA A 53 -6.85 -6.97 -3.56
N ILE A 54 -5.96 -6.74 -2.61
CA ILE A 54 -4.52 -7.01 -2.78
C ILE A 54 -4.25 -8.50 -2.94
N ARG A 55 -4.95 -9.36 -2.19
CA ARG A 55 -4.83 -10.81 -2.39
C ARG A 55 -5.22 -11.20 -3.82
N GLU A 56 -6.31 -10.66 -4.35
CA GLU A 56 -6.74 -10.96 -5.71
C GLU A 56 -5.74 -10.42 -6.76
N MET A 57 -5.24 -9.22 -6.55
CA MET A 57 -4.21 -8.64 -7.43
C MET A 57 -2.96 -9.52 -7.46
N PHE A 58 -2.48 -9.95 -6.29
CA PHE A 58 -1.31 -10.80 -6.21
C PHE A 58 -1.54 -12.16 -6.87
N LEU A 59 -2.73 -12.72 -6.69
CA LEU A 59 -3.11 -13.98 -7.33
C LEU A 59 -3.04 -13.87 -8.85
N GLN A 60 -3.40 -12.70 -9.40
CA GLN A 60 -3.38 -12.47 -10.84
C GLN A 60 -1.98 -12.26 -11.42
N VAL A 61 -1.16 -11.46 -10.76
CA VAL A 61 0.11 -10.99 -11.35
C VAL A 61 1.37 -11.41 -10.59
N GLY A 62 1.27 -11.81 -9.32
CA GLY A 62 2.41 -12.26 -8.53
C GLY A 62 3.42 -11.17 -8.20
N ASN A 63 4.64 -11.59 -7.91
CA ASN A 63 5.75 -10.68 -7.63
C ASN A 63 6.23 -9.98 -8.90
N VAL A 64 6.87 -8.84 -8.73
CA VAL A 64 7.36 -8.03 -9.86
C VAL A 64 8.41 -8.78 -10.66
N VAL A 65 8.22 -8.74 -11.99
CA VAL A 65 9.22 -9.21 -12.96
C VAL A 65 9.73 -7.97 -13.68
N LEU A 66 11.04 -7.74 -13.57
CA LEU A 66 11.72 -6.63 -14.23
C LEU A 66 12.30 -7.10 -15.56
N ASP A 67 12.32 -6.22 -16.56
CA ASP A 67 13.04 -6.49 -17.80
C ASP A 67 14.53 -6.14 -17.66
N GLU A 68 15.27 -6.26 -18.75
CA GLU A 68 16.72 -6.00 -18.78
C GLU A 68 17.07 -4.55 -18.43
N GLU A 69 16.13 -3.62 -18.61
CA GLU A 69 16.30 -2.21 -18.30
C GLU A 69 15.83 -1.84 -16.90
N GLY A 70 15.36 -2.83 -16.12
CA GLY A 70 14.84 -2.61 -14.78
C GLY A 70 13.42 -2.08 -14.73
N VAL A 71 12.67 -2.19 -15.82
CA VAL A 71 11.27 -1.76 -15.90
C VAL A 71 10.36 -2.91 -15.49
N ALA A 72 9.39 -2.64 -14.63
CA ALA A 72 8.41 -3.63 -14.21
C ALA A 72 7.49 -3.99 -15.38
N ARG A 73 7.50 -5.26 -15.76
CA ARG A 73 6.66 -5.78 -16.84
C ARG A 73 5.41 -6.48 -16.33
N ARG A 74 5.44 -6.97 -15.11
CA ARG A 74 4.35 -7.68 -14.48
C ARG A 74 4.54 -7.61 -12.97
N GLY A 75 3.47 -7.66 -12.21
CA GLY A 75 3.52 -7.88 -10.78
C GLY A 75 2.79 -6.86 -9.94
N LEU A 76 2.86 -7.07 -8.63
CA LEU A 76 2.22 -6.24 -7.63
C LEU A 76 3.24 -5.31 -6.98
N ILE A 77 2.95 -4.02 -6.99
CA ILE A 77 3.72 -2.99 -6.27
C ILE A 77 2.73 -2.29 -5.32
N VAL A 78 2.93 -2.45 -4.02
CA VAL A 78 2.03 -1.84 -3.04
C VAL A 78 2.63 -0.53 -2.54
N ARG A 79 1.84 0.52 -2.53
CA ARG A 79 2.25 1.81 -2.00
C ARG A 79 1.73 1.93 -0.56
N ILE A 80 2.65 2.02 0.39
CA ILE A 80 2.33 2.23 1.79
C ILE A 80 2.53 3.70 2.11
N LEU A 81 1.46 4.39 2.46
CA LEU A 81 1.53 5.79 2.87
C LEU A 81 1.64 5.86 4.39
N ILE A 82 2.70 6.50 4.87
CA ILE A 82 2.87 6.77 6.30
C ILE A 82 2.17 8.08 6.60
N ILE A 83 1.03 7.98 7.28
CA ILE A 83 0.23 9.13 7.71
C ILE A 83 0.64 9.50 9.12
N PRO A 84 0.90 10.79 9.42
CA PRO A 84 1.24 11.21 10.79
C PRO A 84 0.19 10.74 11.78
N SER A 85 0.63 10.27 12.94
CA SER A 85 -0.20 9.69 13.99
C SER A 85 -0.77 8.31 13.69
N LEU A 86 -0.60 7.81 12.46
CA LEU A 86 -1.05 6.48 12.05
C LEU A 86 0.13 5.56 11.68
N GLU A 87 1.31 5.80 12.25
CA GLU A 87 2.52 5.04 11.93
C GLU A 87 2.36 3.54 12.25
N GLU A 88 1.64 3.23 13.31
CA GLU A 88 1.38 1.83 13.67
C GLU A 88 0.52 1.12 12.61
N GLU A 89 -0.36 1.85 11.95
CA GLU A 89 -1.17 1.27 10.87
C GLU A 89 -0.31 0.96 9.64
N ALA A 90 0.67 1.83 9.32
CA ALA A 90 1.63 1.53 8.25
C ALA A 90 2.40 0.23 8.56
N LYS A 91 2.80 0.04 9.82
CA LYS A 91 3.47 -1.19 10.25
C LYS A 91 2.56 -2.41 10.15
N GLU A 92 1.29 -2.28 10.51
CA GLU A 92 0.31 -3.36 10.36
C GLU A 92 0.14 -3.76 8.90
N ASN A 93 0.10 -2.78 8.00
CA ASN A 93 0.01 -3.03 6.55
C ASN A 93 1.26 -3.75 6.03
N LEU A 94 2.44 -3.35 6.48
CA LEU A 94 3.68 -4.04 6.12
C LEU A 94 3.68 -5.48 6.61
N ARG A 95 3.20 -5.72 7.82
CA ARG A 95 3.11 -7.08 8.38
C ARG A 95 2.16 -7.95 7.56
N PHE A 96 1.01 -7.40 7.16
CA PHE A 96 0.07 -8.10 6.28
C PHE A 96 0.76 -8.53 4.98
N LEU A 97 1.50 -7.63 4.35
CA LEU A 97 2.20 -7.95 3.10
C LEU A 97 3.23 -9.07 3.30
N ALA A 98 4.04 -8.98 4.36
CA ALA A 98 5.10 -9.96 4.62
C ALA A 98 4.55 -11.34 4.97
N THR A 99 3.45 -11.41 5.73
CA THR A 99 2.92 -12.67 6.26
C THR A 99 1.86 -13.30 5.37
N GLU A 100 1.07 -12.52 4.65
CA GLU A 100 -0.05 -13.04 3.88
C GLU A 100 0.09 -12.89 2.37
N ILE A 101 0.99 -12.07 1.89
CA ILE A 101 1.20 -11.87 0.46
C ILE A 101 2.53 -12.49 0.02
N SER A 102 3.64 -11.79 0.27
CA SER A 102 4.97 -12.26 -0.10
C SER A 102 6.04 -11.36 0.51
N ARG A 103 7.15 -11.96 0.95
CA ARG A 103 8.32 -11.17 1.38
C ARG A 103 9.05 -10.54 0.21
N ASP A 104 8.77 -10.99 -1.00
CA ASP A 104 9.38 -10.46 -2.23
C ASP A 104 8.53 -9.39 -2.91
N VAL A 105 7.38 -9.04 -2.33
CA VAL A 105 6.54 -7.99 -2.89
C VAL A 105 7.28 -6.65 -2.91
N PHE A 106 7.08 -5.90 -3.99
CA PHE A 106 7.64 -4.55 -4.06
C PHE A 106 6.76 -3.58 -3.27
N VAL A 107 7.40 -2.78 -2.44
CA VAL A 107 6.73 -1.80 -1.58
C VAL A 107 7.32 -0.42 -1.85
N THR A 108 6.48 0.50 -2.26
CA THR A 108 6.84 1.92 -2.28
C THR A 108 6.44 2.52 -0.94
N LEU A 109 7.42 2.95 -0.17
CA LEU A 109 7.17 3.56 1.14
C LEU A 109 7.15 5.07 0.98
N LEU A 110 5.97 5.66 1.19
CA LEU A 110 5.72 7.07 0.96
C LEU A 110 5.47 7.78 2.28
N ARG A 111 6.08 8.95 2.44
CA ARG A 111 5.69 9.84 3.52
C ARG A 111 4.70 10.88 3.01
N GLN A 112 3.76 11.28 3.86
CA GLN A 112 2.83 12.33 3.53
C GLN A 112 3.54 13.68 3.63
N TYR A 113 3.80 14.29 2.48
CA TYR A 113 4.37 15.64 2.42
C TYR A 113 3.30 16.72 2.42
N ARG A 114 2.15 16.42 1.83
CA ARG A 114 1.03 17.35 1.76
C ARG A 114 -0.16 16.72 2.45
N PRO A 115 -0.85 17.46 3.31
CA PRO A 115 -2.08 16.97 3.91
C PRO A 115 -3.08 16.57 2.82
N LEU A 116 -3.76 15.46 3.04
CA LEU A 116 -4.84 15.02 2.16
C LEU A 116 -5.98 16.03 2.19
N TYR A 117 -6.84 15.97 1.17
CA TYR A 117 -8.04 16.80 1.13
C TYR A 117 -8.82 16.62 2.45
N ARG A 118 -9.19 17.73 3.09
CA ARG A 118 -9.80 17.79 4.42
C ARG A 118 -8.87 17.41 5.60
N ALA A 119 -7.60 17.14 5.39
CA ALA A 119 -6.69 16.90 6.51
C ALA A 119 -6.60 18.11 7.45
N GLN A 120 -6.90 19.31 6.95
CA GLN A 120 -6.95 20.52 7.77
C GLN A 120 -8.00 20.42 8.88
N ASP A 121 -9.04 19.61 8.71
CA ASP A 121 -10.06 19.37 9.73
C ASP A 121 -9.56 18.41 10.82
N PHE A 122 -8.38 17.80 10.62
CA PHE A 122 -7.79 16.82 11.52
C PHE A 122 -6.34 17.17 11.79
N PRO A 123 -6.07 18.02 12.78
CA PRO A 123 -4.70 18.49 13.07
C PRO A 123 -3.68 17.37 13.25
N GLU A 124 -4.11 16.21 13.75
CA GLU A 124 -3.23 15.07 14.01
C GLU A 124 -2.60 14.49 12.75
N ILE A 125 -3.22 14.68 11.58
CA ILE A 125 -2.70 14.19 10.30
C ILE A 125 -2.31 15.32 9.34
N ALA A 126 -2.44 16.58 9.77
CA ALA A 126 -2.18 17.76 8.92
C ALA A 126 -0.72 18.19 8.95
N ARG A 127 0.21 17.25 8.98
CA ARG A 127 1.65 17.50 9.04
C ARG A 127 2.41 16.44 8.25
N SER A 128 3.70 16.66 8.03
CA SER A 128 4.57 15.65 7.43
C SER A 128 5.11 14.69 8.48
N VAL A 129 5.43 13.50 8.04
CA VAL A 129 6.12 12.49 8.85
C VAL A 129 7.60 12.86 8.95
N SER A 130 8.18 12.76 10.15
CA SER A 130 9.61 13.02 10.36
C SER A 130 10.48 11.93 9.69
N ASP A 131 11.75 12.29 9.44
CA ASP A 131 12.72 11.31 8.91
C ASP A 131 12.90 10.14 9.88
N ARG A 132 12.89 10.41 11.18
CA ARG A 132 13.01 9.38 12.20
C ARG A 132 11.86 8.37 12.12
N THR A 133 10.63 8.85 12.04
CA THR A 133 9.46 7.99 11.93
C THR A 133 9.50 7.17 10.64
N TYR A 134 9.87 7.81 9.54
CA TYR A 134 10.04 7.11 8.27
C TYR A 134 11.03 5.95 8.39
N GLN A 135 12.20 6.21 8.99
CA GLN A 135 13.22 5.18 9.18
C GLN A 135 12.76 4.05 10.11
N GLU A 136 12.02 4.39 11.16
CA GLU A 136 11.47 3.37 12.08
C GLU A 136 10.51 2.42 11.34
N VAL A 137 9.64 2.96 10.50
CA VAL A 137 8.70 2.14 9.72
C VAL A 137 9.46 1.28 8.71
N LEU A 138 10.44 1.85 8.01
CA LEU A 138 11.28 1.12 7.05
C LEU A 138 12.03 -0.04 7.72
N GLU A 139 12.66 0.23 8.86
CA GLU A 139 13.39 -0.80 9.61
C GLU A 139 12.46 -1.91 10.09
N TYR A 140 11.26 -1.55 10.53
CA TYR A 140 10.26 -2.53 10.91
C TYR A 140 9.90 -3.43 9.71
N GLY A 141 9.66 -2.85 8.54
CA GLY A 141 9.38 -3.62 7.34
C GLY A 141 10.52 -4.57 6.97
N ARG A 142 11.75 -4.10 7.05
CA ARG A 142 12.93 -4.94 6.80
C ARG A 142 13.05 -6.07 7.82
N SER A 143 12.72 -5.82 9.07
CA SER A 143 12.74 -6.85 10.13
C SER A 143 11.75 -7.98 9.87
N LEU A 144 10.70 -7.72 9.10
CA LEU A 144 9.72 -8.72 8.69
C LEU A 144 10.19 -9.58 7.51
N GLY A 145 11.34 -9.24 6.92
CA GLY A 145 11.87 -9.94 5.75
C GLY A 145 11.51 -9.28 4.41
N LEU A 146 10.80 -8.16 4.41
CA LEU A 146 10.57 -7.38 3.19
C LEU A 146 11.88 -6.75 2.75
N ARG A 147 12.22 -6.87 1.47
CA ARG A 147 13.52 -6.42 0.95
C ARG A 147 13.44 -5.57 -0.31
N ASN A 148 12.29 -5.51 -0.95
CA ASN A 148 12.14 -4.80 -2.21
C ASN A 148 11.42 -3.46 -1.99
N PHE A 149 12.09 -2.54 -1.29
CA PHE A 149 11.56 -1.21 -1.03
C PHE A 149 11.98 -0.23 -2.12
N ILE A 150 11.00 0.56 -2.57
CA ILE A 150 11.23 1.74 -3.40
C ILE A 150 11.02 2.93 -2.45
N LEU A 151 12.09 3.66 -2.17
CA LEU A 151 12.06 4.73 -1.17
C LEU A 151 11.88 6.09 -1.85
N GLN A 152 11.15 6.96 -1.18
CA GLN A 152 10.93 8.32 -1.64
C GLN A 152 11.10 9.35 -0.53
#